data_4715564d9e1894cb1d0d297156f9eb32
#
_entry.id   4715564d9e1894cb1d0d297156f9eb32
#
_cell.length_a   1.000
_cell.length_b   1.000
_cell.length_c   1.000
_cell.angle_alpha   90.00
_cell.angle_beta   90.00
_cell.angle_gamma   90.00
#
_symmetry.space_group_name_H-M   'P 1'
#
loop_
_entity.id
_entity.type
_entity.pdbx_description
1 polymer ?
#
loop_
_entity_poly.entity_id
_entity_poly.type
_entity_poly.pdbx_seq_one_letter_code
_entity_poly.pdbx_strand_id
1 'polypeptide(L)'
;MKDTLANTEKKTAYILTLPAVALVFAIILFPIFANVWISFKEVELKDIRIPEPRAKKIVKSISEDPSKIKILYKLRNSSLLQEIRDVSFKDKFPKNFEIGELDTRCDYKKYTLNCKFGNWPAKYRENFQVVFEKNDGSKINKKALKST
;
A
#
# COMPACT_ATOMS: atom_id res chain seq x y z
N MET A 1 -30.03 -41.42 56.31
CA MET A 1 -30.32 -41.73 54.89
C MET A 1 -30.85 -40.49 54.09
N LYS A 2 -31.38 -39.46 54.73
CA LYS A 2 -31.87 -38.24 53.98
C LYS A 2 -30.78 -37.36 53.34
N ASP A 3 -29.60 -37.32 53.96
CA ASP A 3 -28.50 -36.44 53.46
C ASP A 3 -27.83 -36.91 52.16
N THR A 4 -27.88 -38.20 51.88
CA THR A 4 -27.33 -38.79 50.66
C THR A 4 -28.17 -38.48 49.42
N LEU A 5 -29.50 -38.49 49.54
CA LEU A 5 -30.43 -38.16 48.45
C LEU A 5 -30.32 -36.69 48.05
N ALA A 6 -30.30 -35.77 49.02
CA ALA A 6 -30.17 -34.36 48.78
C ALA A 6 -28.83 -33.97 48.08
N ASN A 7 -27.75 -34.68 48.43
CA ASN A 7 -26.46 -34.48 47.78
C ASN A 7 -26.43 -35.02 46.34
N THR A 8 -27.12 -36.09 46.07
CA THR A 8 -27.23 -36.70 44.72
C THR A 8 -28.05 -35.79 43.80
N GLU A 9 -29.18 -35.28 44.29
CA GLU A 9 -30.02 -34.33 43.54
C GLU A 9 -29.26 -33.04 43.19
N LYS A 10 -28.50 -32.49 44.15
CA LYS A 10 -27.63 -31.30 43.90
C LYS A 10 -26.60 -31.57 42.84
N LYS A 11 -25.90 -32.71 42.90
CA LYS A 11 -24.89 -33.06 41.89
C LYS A 11 -25.51 -33.20 40.50
N THR A 12 -26.66 -33.82 40.38
CA THR A 12 -27.36 -34.02 39.12
C THR A 12 -27.81 -32.66 38.54
N ALA A 13 -28.31 -31.77 39.38
CA ALA A 13 -28.70 -30.42 38.97
C ALA A 13 -27.50 -29.62 38.44
N TYR A 14 -26.34 -29.67 39.11
CA TYR A 14 -25.11 -28.98 38.63
C TYR A 14 -24.62 -29.59 37.33
N ILE A 15 -24.60 -30.91 37.17
CA ILE A 15 -24.14 -31.57 35.95
C ILE A 15 -25.00 -31.19 34.73
N LEU A 16 -26.33 -31.08 34.92
CA LEU A 16 -27.26 -30.66 33.87
C LEU A 16 -27.17 -29.19 33.52
N THR A 17 -26.89 -28.33 34.52
CA THR A 17 -26.84 -26.88 34.32
C THR A 17 -25.46 -26.39 33.83
N LEU A 18 -24.41 -27.14 34.18
CA LEU A 18 -23.03 -26.78 33.85
C LEU A 18 -22.77 -26.54 32.34
N PRO A 19 -23.22 -27.40 31.41
CA PRO A 19 -22.97 -27.16 29.98
C PRO A 19 -23.69 -25.91 29.48
N ALA A 20 -24.89 -25.60 29.97
CA ALA A 20 -25.61 -24.39 29.59
C ALA A 20 -24.88 -23.12 30.09
N VAL A 21 -24.46 -23.14 31.35
CA VAL A 21 -23.67 -22.03 31.94
C VAL A 21 -22.34 -21.88 31.23
N ALA A 22 -21.64 -22.97 30.90
CA ALA A 22 -20.36 -22.91 30.18
C ALA A 22 -20.52 -22.30 28.77
N LEU A 23 -21.60 -22.61 28.07
CA LEU A 23 -21.88 -21.98 26.76
C LEU A 23 -22.12 -20.48 26.88
N VAL A 24 -22.91 -20.06 27.87
CA VAL A 24 -23.18 -18.61 28.11
C VAL A 24 -21.87 -17.90 28.43
N PHE A 25 -21.05 -18.47 29.31
CA PHE A 25 -19.75 -17.92 29.62
C PHE A 25 -18.83 -17.81 28.38
N ALA A 26 -18.79 -18.86 27.56
CA ALA A 26 -17.98 -18.84 26.34
C ALA A 26 -18.44 -17.76 25.37
N ILE A 27 -19.74 -17.58 25.16
CA ILE A 27 -20.26 -16.59 24.21
C ILE A 27 -20.07 -15.15 24.72
N ILE A 28 -20.18 -14.93 26.03
CA ILE A 28 -20.08 -13.57 26.61
C ILE A 28 -18.62 -13.19 26.90
N LEU A 29 -17.87 -14.09 27.55
CA LEU A 29 -16.51 -13.76 27.99
C LEU A 29 -15.50 -13.79 26.86
N PHE A 30 -15.65 -14.66 25.87
CA PHE A 30 -14.73 -14.75 24.77
C PHE A 30 -14.56 -13.41 24.00
N PRO A 31 -15.64 -12.74 23.54
CA PRO A 31 -15.49 -11.45 22.88
C PRO A 31 -14.95 -10.37 23.80
N ILE A 32 -15.25 -10.41 25.10
CA ILE A 32 -14.70 -9.46 26.06
C ILE A 32 -13.19 -9.65 26.18
N PHE A 33 -12.72 -10.88 26.37
CA PHE A 33 -11.29 -11.18 26.43
C PHE A 33 -10.58 -10.86 25.10
N ALA A 34 -11.22 -11.16 23.97
CA ALA A 34 -10.66 -10.81 22.65
C ALA A 34 -10.49 -9.29 22.49
N ASN A 35 -11.48 -8.50 22.89
CA ASN A 35 -11.39 -7.03 22.83
C ASN A 35 -10.31 -6.47 23.75
N VAL A 36 -10.22 -6.99 24.97
CA VAL A 36 -9.15 -6.59 25.91
C VAL A 36 -7.77 -6.98 25.34
N TRP A 37 -7.64 -8.19 24.80
CA TRP A 37 -6.40 -8.64 24.17
C TRP A 37 -5.97 -7.78 23.00
N ILE A 38 -6.91 -7.41 22.12
CA ILE A 38 -6.65 -6.52 20.98
C ILE A 38 -6.28 -5.12 21.45
N SER A 39 -6.90 -4.63 22.53
CA SER A 39 -6.57 -3.32 23.13
C SER A 39 -5.14 -3.22 23.63
N PHE A 40 -4.55 -4.31 24.08
CA PHE A 40 -3.14 -4.34 24.48
C PHE A 40 -2.16 -4.46 23.32
N LYS A 41 -2.64 -4.78 22.11
CA LYS A 41 -1.80 -4.76 20.91
C LYS A 41 -1.84 -3.36 20.29
N GLU A 42 -0.69 -2.72 20.18
CA GLU A 42 -0.53 -1.50 19.37
C GLU A 42 -0.73 -1.85 17.89
N VAL A 43 -1.98 -1.98 17.47
CA VAL A 43 -2.32 -2.15 16.04
C VAL A 43 -2.34 -0.78 15.40
N GLU A 44 -1.26 -0.40 14.74
CA GLU A 44 -1.25 0.83 13.97
C GLU A 44 -1.87 0.57 12.58
N LEU A 45 -2.68 1.52 12.10
CA LEU A 45 -3.27 1.47 10.75
C LEU A 45 -2.23 1.30 9.62
N LYS A 46 -0.97 1.59 9.91
CA LYS A 46 0.16 1.37 8.99
C LYS A 46 0.46 -0.13 8.77
N ASP A 47 0.13 -0.99 9.73
CA ASP A 47 0.43 -2.43 9.67
C ASP A 47 -0.54 -3.18 8.73
N ILE A 48 -1.71 -2.59 8.49
CA ILE A 48 -2.76 -3.15 7.63
C ILE A 48 -2.54 -2.76 6.17
N ARG A 49 -1.67 -1.79 5.88
CA ARG A 49 -1.43 -1.34 4.50
C ARG A 49 -0.56 -2.34 3.75
N ILE A 50 -1.12 -2.89 2.69
CA ILE A 50 -0.37 -3.71 1.73
C ILE A 50 0.79 -2.87 1.17
N PRO A 51 2.02 -3.41 1.11
CA PRO A 51 3.16 -2.73 0.51
C PRO A 51 2.91 -2.55 -0.99
N GLU A 52 2.71 -1.31 -1.42
CA GLU A 52 2.47 -0.96 -2.82
C GLU A 52 3.46 0.11 -3.26
N PRO A 53 4.07 -0.05 -4.44
CA PRO A 53 4.86 1.01 -5.05
C PRO A 53 3.92 2.14 -5.49
N ARG A 54 4.21 3.35 -5.04
CA ARG A 54 3.45 4.55 -5.45
C ARG A 54 4.33 5.50 -6.21
N ALA A 55 3.85 5.92 -7.37
CA ALA A 55 4.47 6.93 -8.20
C ALA A 55 3.55 8.14 -8.33
N LYS A 56 4.10 9.35 -8.18
CA LYS A 56 3.41 10.60 -8.46
C LYS A 56 4.14 11.33 -9.57
N LYS A 57 3.45 11.55 -10.68
CA LYS A 57 3.94 12.29 -11.84
C LYS A 57 3.67 13.79 -11.65
N ILE A 58 4.69 14.63 -11.78
CA ILE A 58 4.59 16.08 -11.72
C ILE A 58 5.22 16.64 -12.99
N VAL A 59 4.39 17.26 -13.79
CA VAL A 59 4.79 17.86 -15.09
C VAL A 59 5.14 19.33 -14.87
N LYS A 60 6.40 19.72 -15.15
CA LYS A 60 6.89 21.09 -15.07
C LYS A 60 7.35 21.56 -16.45
N SER A 61 6.91 22.72 -16.88
CA SER A 61 7.51 23.36 -18.07
C SER A 61 8.84 23.98 -17.69
N ILE A 62 9.77 23.98 -18.63
CA ILE A 62 11.03 24.71 -18.53
C ILE A 62 10.73 26.13 -19.03
N SER A 63 11.03 27.15 -18.21
CA SER A 63 10.68 28.53 -18.54
C SER A 63 11.51 29.08 -19.71
N GLU A 64 12.72 28.54 -19.87
CA GLU A 64 13.69 28.97 -20.91
C GLU A 64 13.39 28.34 -22.27
N ASP A 65 12.70 27.19 -22.31
CA ASP A 65 12.48 26.44 -23.54
C ASP A 65 11.07 25.83 -23.58
N PRO A 66 10.11 26.49 -24.28
CA PRO A 66 8.72 26.03 -24.31
C PRO A 66 8.51 24.70 -25.03
N SER A 67 9.51 24.23 -25.80
CA SER A 67 9.51 22.91 -26.48
C SER A 67 9.93 21.79 -25.54
N LYS A 68 10.55 22.11 -24.41
CA LYS A 68 11.03 21.14 -23.42
C LYS A 68 10.11 21.07 -22.20
N ILE A 69 9.94 19.87 -21.70
CA ILE A 69 9.16 19.59 -20.49
C ILE A 69 9.95 18.70 -19.57
N LYS A 70 9.96 19.07 -18.31
CA LYS A 70 10.56 18.28 -17.23
C LYS A 70 9.49 17.55 -16.47
N ILE A 71 9.57 16.23 -16.44
CA ILE A 71 8.67 15.39 -15.67
C ILE A 71 9.43 14.85 -14.47
N LEU A 72 8.92 15.21 -13.29
CA LEU A 72 9.45 14.72 -12.02
C LEU A 72 8.55 13.60 -11.51
N TYR A 73 9.11 12.43 -11.34
CA TYR A 73 8.47 11.29 -10.70
C TYR A 73 8.90 11.21 -9.24
N LYS A 74 7.92 11.24 -8.35
CA LYS A 74 8.14 10.99 -6.93
C LYS A 74 7.71 9.56 -6.63
N LEU A 75 8.68 8.72 -6.33
CA LEU A 75 8.49 7.32 -6.03
C LEU A 75 8.54 7.09 -4.53
N ARG A 76 7.69 6.21 -4.04
CA ARG A 76 7.72 5.82 -2.63
C ARG A 76 7.17 4.42 -2.42
N ASN A 77 7.73 3.72 -1.44
CA ASN A 77 7.11 2.57 -0.84
C ASN A 77 5.99 3.03 0.10
N SER A 78 4.76 2.53 -0.06
CA SER A 78 3.64 2.86 0.83
C SER A 78 3.77 2.22 2.20
N SER A 79 4.50 1.11 2.32
CA SER A 79 4.74 0.43 3.57
C SER A 79 5.85 1.10 4.38
N LEU A 80 5.64 1.16 5.68
CA LEU A 80 6.62 1.65 6.65
C LEU A 80 7.50 0.53 7.23
N LEU A 81 7.10 -0.73 7.05
CA LEU A 81 7.71 -1.90 7.70
C LEU A 81 8.25 -2.92 6.69
N GLN A 82 7.68 -2.99 5.49
CA GLN A 82 7.98 -4.06 4.53
C GLN A 82 8.71 -3.52 3.30
N GLU A 83 9.63 -4.29 2.78
CA GLU A 83 10.26 -4.07 1.49
C GLU A 83 9.33 -4.50 0.35
N ILE A 84 9.49 -3.88 -0.82
CA ILE A 84 8.87 -4.29 -2.07
C ILE A 84 9.98 -4.74 -2.99
N ARG A 85 9.86 -5.92 -3.59
CA ARG A 85 10.86 -6.50 -4.47
C ARG A 85 10.51 -6.26 -5.93
N ASP A 86 11.55 -6.19 -6.76
CA ASP A 86 11.45 -6.12 -8.23
C ASP A 86 10.53 -5.00 -8.73
N VAL A 87 10.67 -3.81 -8.15
CA VAL A 87 9.85 -2.66 -8.55
C VAL A 87 10.22 -2.21 -9.94
N SER A 88 9.24 -2.23 -10.82
CA SER A 88 9.33 -1.68 -12.18
C SER A 88 8.29 -0.59 -12.38
N PHE A 89 8.66 0.41 -13.18
CA PHE A 89 7.79 1.53 -13.51
C PHE A 89 7.65 1.65 -15.02
N LYS A 90 6.42 1.84 -15.49
CA LYS A 90 6.13 2.04 -16.91
C LYS A 90 5.24 3.28 -17.09
N ASP A 91 5.62 4.14 -18.02
CA ASP A 91 4.80 5.28 -18.43
C ASP A 91 4.78 5.39 -19.96
N LYS A 92 3.64 5.73 -20.53
CA LYS A 92 3.47 5.88 -21.99
C LYS A 92 3.38 7.34 -22.36
N PHE A 93 4.00 7.69 -23.49
CA PHE A 93 4.03 9.04 -24.01
C PHE A 93 3.45 9.11 -25.41
N PRO A 94 2.92 10.27 -25.82
CA PRO A 94 2.51 10.49 -27.21
C PRO A 94 3.69 10.37 -28.17
N LYS A 95 3.40 10.05 -29.44
CA LYS A 95 4.42 9.78 -30.48
C LYS A 95 5.34 10.96 -30.83
N ASN A 96 5.03 12.16 -30.39
CA ASN A 96 5.74 13.39 -30.78
C ASN A 96 6.78 13.84 -29.73
N PHE A 97 7.19 12.95 -28.84
CA PHE A 97 8.14 13.28 -27.77
C PHE A 97 9.42 12.44 -27.91
N GLU A 98 10.53 13.11 -27.90
CA GLU A 98 11.86 12.51 -27.78
C GLU A 98 12.41 12.75 -26.37
N ILE A 99 13.27 11.84 -25.93
CA ILE A 99 13.92 11.97 -24.63
C ILE A 99 15.23 12.73 -24.79
N GLY A 100 15.40 13.78 -23.98
CA GLY A 100 16.66 14.48 -23.87
C GLY A 100 17.59 13.84 -22.84
N GLU A 101 17.14 13.72 -21.60
CA GLU A 101 17.93 13.13 -20.51
C GLU A 101 17.15 11.99 -19.85
N LEU A 102 17.82 10.84 -19.68
CA LEU A 102 17.27 9.63 -19.13
C LEU A 102 18.15 9.10 -17.99
N ASP A 103 17.52 8.61 -16.92
CA ASP A 103 18.21 7.89 -15.86
C ASP A 103 18.73 6.54 -16.40
N THR A 104 19.92 6.13 -15.98
CA THR A 104 20.60 4.90 -16.42
C THR A 104 19.80 3.62 -16.15
N ARG A 105 18.86 3.67 -15.20
CA ARG A 105 17.97 2.56 -14.84
C ARG A 105 16.72 2.47 -15.72
N CYS A 106 16.56 3.42 -16.62
CA CYS A 106 15.40 3.54 -17.49
C CYS A 106 15.76 3.27 -18.95
N ASP A 107 14.83 2.69 -19.68
CA ASP A 107 14.89 2.45 -21.11
C ASP A 107 13.64 3.03 -21.78
N TYR A 108 13.83 3.70 -22.91
CA TYR A 108 12.74 4.28 -23.68
C TYR A 108 12.64 3.63 -25.04
N LYS A 109 11.58 2.86 -25.23
CA LYS A 109 11.31 2.18 -26.50
C LYS A 109 9.84 2.31 -26.88
N LYS A 110 9.57 2.58 -28.14
CA LYS A 110 8.21 2.65 -28.69
C LYS A 110 7.30 3.57 -27.86
N TYR A 111 7.77 4.77 -27.52
CA TYR A 111 7.05 5.77 -26.72
C TYR A 111 6.67 5.31 -25.31
N THR A 112 7.35 4.31 -24.82
CA THR A 112 7.15 3.78 -23.46
C THR A 112 8.46 3.88 -22.68
N LEU A 113 8.38 4.58 -21.56
CA LEU A 113 9.43 4.63 -20.56
C LEU A 113 9.30 3.40 -19.66
N ASN A 114 10.35 2.61 -19.56
CA ASN A 114 10.43 1.47 -18.66
C ASN A 114 11.62 1.66 -17.74
N CYS A 115 11.38 1.68 -16.44
CA CYS A 115 12.44 1.82 -15.44
C CYS A 115 12.42 0.62 -14.49
N LYS A 116 13.61 0.13 -14.14
CA LYS A 116 13.78 -0.94 -13.16
C LYS A 116 14.51 -0.37 -11.95
N PHE A 117 13.85 -0.37 -10.81
CA PHE A 117 14.40 0.20 -9.59
C PHE A 117 14.89 -0.87 -8.58
N GLY A 118 14.60 -2.16 -8.86
CA GLY A 118 14.97 -3.25 -7.96
C GLY A 118 14.16 -3.26 -6.67
N ASN A 119 14.81 -3.49 -5.55
CA ASN A 119 14.15 -3.65 -4.26
C ASN A 119 14.05 -2.32 -3.53
N TRP A 120 12.86 -2.01 -3.03
CA TRP A 120 12.58 -0.82 -2.25
C TRP A 120 12.43 -1.17 -0.77
N PRO A 121 13.35 -0.77 0.09
CA PRO A 121 13.21 -0.97 1.53
C PRO A 121 11.99 -0.25 2.08
N ALA A 122 11.64 -0.55 3.31
CA ALA A 122 10.60 0.17 4.04
C ALA A 122 10.89 1.68 4.06
N LYS A 123 9.85 2.49 3.94
CA LYS A 123 9.94 3.97 3.91
C LYS A 123 10.72 4.55 2.71
N TYR A 124 11.05 3.74 1.73
CA TYR A 124 11.80 4.20 0.56
C TYR A 124 11.13 5.38 -0.13
N ARG A 125 11.93 6.39 -0.48
CA ARG A 125 11.50 7.56 -1.26
C ARG A 125 12.61 7.96 -2.20
N GLU A 126 12.26 8.14 -3.45
CA GLU A 126 13.16 8.61 -4.48
C GLU A 126 12.44 9.56 -5.42
N ASN A 127 13.20 10.49 -5.98
CA ASN A 127 12.73 11.38 -7.04
C ASN A 127 13.64 11.19 -8.24
N PHE A 128 13.10 10.90 -9.40
CA PHE A 128 13.84 10.95 -10.64
C PHE A 128 13.15 11.87 -11.63
N GLN A 129 13.90 12.41 -12.56
CA GLN A 129 13.43 13.36 -13.54
C GLN A 129 13.77 12.88 -14.93
N VAL A 130 12.89 13.18 -15.86
CA VAL A 130 13.08 12.92 -17.28
C VAL A 130 12.76 14.22 -18.04
N VAL A 131 13.62 14.59 -18.95
CA VAL A 131 13.40 15.74 -19.83
C VAL A 131 12.95 15.22 -21.19
N PHE A 132 11.83 15.70 -21.64
CA PHE A 132 11.30 15.42 -22.97
C PHE A 132 11.31 16.67 -23.82
N GLU A 133 11.62 16.48 -25.08
CA GLU A 133 11.56 17.50 -26.12
C GLU A 133 10.52 17.11 -27.16
N LYS A 134 9.75 18.09 -27.63
CA LYS A 134 8.77 17.86 -28.67
C LYS A 134 9.39 18.09 -30.04
N ASN A 135 9.27 17.12 -30.93
CA ASN A 135 9.94 17.11 -32.24
C ASN A 135 9.58 18.29 -33.15
N ASP A 136 8.42 18.91 -32.94
CA ASP A 136 7.94 20.04 -33.77
C ASP A 136 8.25 21.42 -33.17
N GLY A 137 8.95 21.48 -32.05
CA GLY A 137 9.28 22.72 -31.34
C GLY A 137 8.08 23.50 -30.80
N SER A 138 6.88 22.95 -30.90
CA SER A 138 5.65 23.65 -30.49
C SER A 138 5.41 23.56 -28.99
N LYS A 139 4.64 24.51 -28.44
CA LYS A 139 4.31 24.53 -27.01
C LYS A 139 3.60 23.24 -26.55
N ILE A 140 4.07 22.70 -25.44
CA ILE A 140 3.54 21.45 -24.90
C ILE A 140 2.28 21.70 -24.05
N ASN A 141 1.19 21.02 -24.34
CA ASN A 141 -0.02 21.07 -23.52
C ASN A 141 0.13 20.14 -22.31
N LYS A 142 0.27 20.73 -21.12
CA LYS A 142 0.44 19.99 -19.85
C LYS A 142 -0.76 19.07 -19.51
N LYS A 143 -1.96 19.39 -19.99
CA LYS A 143 -3.15 18.58 -19.72
C LYS A 143 -3.08 17.23 -20.41
N ALA A 144 -2.56 17.16 -21.63
CA ALA A 144 -2.42 15.92 -22.38
C ALA A 144 -1.45 14.92 -21.74
N LEU A 145 -0.46 15.40 -20.99
CA LEU A 145 0.52 14.55 -20.30
C LEU A 145 0.12 14.12 -18.89
N LYS A 146 -0.93 14.72 -18.31
CA LYS A 146 -1.45 14.31 -16.99
C LYS A 146 -2.48 13.20 -17.06
N SER A 147 -3.11 13.01 -18.21
CA SER A 147 -4.23 12.07 -18.41
C SER A 147 -3.79 10.69 -18.91
N THR A 148 -2.51 10.43 -19.02
CA THR A 148 -1.91 9.13 -19.32
C THR A 148 -1.29 8.58 -18.06
#